data_d049617a634e469454f22af24685ee2a
#
_entry.id   d049617a634e469454f22af24685ee2a
#
_cell.length_a   1.000
_cell.length_b   1.000
_cell.length_c   1.000
_cell.angle_alpha   90.00
_cell.angle_beta   90.00
_cell.angle_gamma   90.00
#
_symmetry.space_group_name_H-M   'P 1'
#
loop_
_entity.id
_entity.type
_entity.pdbx_description
1 polymer ?
#
loop_
_entity_poly.entity_id
_entity_poly.type
_entity_poly.pdbx_seq_one_letter_code
_entity_poly.pdbx_strand_id
1 'polypeptide(L)'
;MSAKKSLWRSHRWEREKKNDHMGLEKIAHFGYRRVPEDEKVKWVRIHFNTVARKYDLMNTLLSFGIHHIWKRVAIRMLKLNVGDWVIDVCGGTGDLSVLAAQAVGSSGRVVLYDINRKMMEMGRQKVDRSPLKETITYVQGNAELISFSGQRFDVALVGFGIRNLTHMEEGFREIHRVLKPGGKLMCLEFSKPTAPLFRWLYDMYSFYIMPCLGELIVGSKQAYNYLPESIRLFPSPEELSAILENTGFSQVTYRKLTNGIAVIHLGMRE
;
A
#
# COMPACT_ATOMS: atom_id res chain seq x y z
N MET A 1 -42.97 -15.37 16.31
CA MET A 1 -41.75 -14.49 16.28
C MET A 1 -40.53 -15.11 16.99
N SER A 2 -40.42 -16.45 17.10
CA SER A 2 -39.35 -17.11 17.91
C SER A 2 -38.28 -17.86 17.09
N ALA A 3 -38.54 -18.26 15.86
CA ALA A 3 -37.61 -19.12 15.08
C ALA A 3 -36.45 -18.39 14.42
N LYS A 4 -36.54 -17.07 14.12
CA LYS A 4 -35.45 -16.30 13.48
C LYS A 4 -34.30 -15.95 14.42
N LYS A 5 -34.51 -15.91 15.75
CA LYS A 5 -33.47 -15.61 16.74
C LYS A 5 -32.54 -16.80 17.02
N SER A 6 -32.97 -18.03 16.78
CA SER A 6 -32.17 -19.25 17.02
C SER A 6 -31.12 -19.48 15.92
N LEU A 7 -31.46 -19.20 14.66
CA LEU A 7 -30.54 -19.35 13.50
C LEU A 7 -29.35 -18.43 13.57
N TRP A 8 -29.53 -17.19 14.07
CA TRP A 8 -28.43 -16.23 14.24
C TRP A 8 -27.46 -16.61 15.38
N ARG A 9 -27.94 -17.27 16.42
CA ARG A 9 -27.09 -17.78 17.51
C ARG A 9 -26.28 -19.01 17.09
N SER A 10 -26.83 -19.93 16.28
CA SER A 10 -26.10 -21.11 15.79
C SER A 10 -24.97 -20.74 14.84
N HIS A 11 -25.18 -19.78 13.90
CA HIS A 11 -24.12 -19.31 13.00
C HIS A 11 -23.02 -18.46 13.68
N ARG A 12 -23.32 -17.87 14.84
CA ARG A 12 -22.31 -17.20 15.65
C ARG A 12 -21.46 -18.22 16.41
N TRP A 13 -22.09 -19.26 16.94
CA TRP A 13 -21.46 -20.36 17.68
C TRP A 13 -20.57 -21.24 16.79
N GLU A 14 -21.00 -21.52 15.58
CA GLU A 14 -20.19 -22.26 14.59
C GLU A 14 -19.00 -21.45 14.09
N ARG A 15 -19.12 -20.12 14.01
CA ARG A 15 -18.00 -19.23 13.72
C ARG A 15 -17.03 -19.12 14.89
N GLU A 16 -17.51 -19.08 16.10
CA GLU A 16 -16.67 -19.06 17.31
C GLU A 16 -15.96 -20.41 17.51
N LYS A 17 -16.63 -21.56 17.32
CA LYS A 17 -15.98 -22.88 17.36
C LYS A 17 -14.95 -23.10 16.23
N LYS A 18 -15.20 -22.59 15.04
CA LYS A 18 -14.21 -22.64 13.95
C LYS A 18 -12.96 -21.80 14.28
N ASN A 19 -13.13 -20.72 15.08
CA ASN A 19 -12.02 -19.91 15.57
C ASN A 19 -11.23 -20.60 16.71
N ASP A 20 -11.88 -21.42 17.55
CA ASP A 20 -11.21 -22.14 18.65
C ASP A 20 -10.31 -23.31 18.17
N HIS A 21 -10.59 -23.90 17.01
CA HIS A 21 -9.72 -24.89 16.39
C HIS A 21 -8.49 -24.28 15.66
N MET A 22 -8.44 -22.93 15.49
CA MET A 22 -7.28 -22.19 14.96
C MET A 22 -6.24 -21.84 16.02
N GLY A 23 -6.25 -22.46 17.19
CA GLY A 23 -5.40 -22.16 18.35
C GLY A 23 -3.88 -22.38 18.15
N LEU A 24 -3.42 -22.77 16.96
CA LEU A 24 -2.01 -22.92 16.59
C LEU A 24 -1.64 -22.15 15.30
N GLU A 25 -2.59 -21.58 14.59
CA GLU A 25 -2.30 -20.83 13.37
C GLU A 25 -2.11 -19.35 13.69
N LYS A 26 -1.00 -18.79 13.21
CA LYS A 26 -0.76 -17.35 13.29
C LYS A 26 -1.84 -16.62 12.48
N ILE A 27 -2.43 -15.58 13.08
CA ILE A 27 -3.56 -14.85 12.50
C ILE A 27 -3.09 -13.49 11.99
N ALA A 28 -3.47 -13.18 10.76
CA ALA A 28 -3.29 -11.87 10.16
C ALA A 28 -4.65 -11.17 9.93
N HIS A 29 -4.59 -9.85 9.67
CA HIS A 29 -5.76 -9.04 9.36
C HIS A 29 -5.86 -8.73 7.87
N PHE A 30 -7.04 -8.98 7.29
CA PHE A 30 -7.45 -8.49 5.97
C PHE A 30 -8.67 -7.56 6.17
N GLY A 31 -8.40 -6.25 6.36
CA GLY A 31 -9.38 -5.35 6.96
C GLY A 31 -9.73 -5.83 8.37
N TYR A 32 -11.00 -5.81 8.75
CA TYR A 32 -11.46 -6.35 10.04
C TYR A 32 -11.59 -7.88 10.06
N ARG A 33 -11.40 -8.53 8.91
CA ARG A 33 -11.45 -9.98 8.83
C ARG A 33 -10.15 -10.59 9.34
N ARG A 34 -10.26 -11.57 10.24
CA ARG A 34 -9.15 -12.41 10.67
C ARG A 34 -8.98 -13.56 9.69
N VAL A 35 -7.78 -13.75 9.17
CA VAL A 35 -7.44 -14.82 8.21
C VAL A 35 -6.15 -15.52 8.69
N PRO A 36 -5.93 -16.79 8.31
CA PRO A 36 -4.62 -17.40 8.49
C PRO A 36 -3.52 -16.55 7.83
N GLU A 37 -2.38 -16.44 8.52
CA GLU A 37 -1.28 -15.58 8.11
C GLU A 37 -0.73 -15.95 6.71
N ASP A 38 -0.61 -17.23 6.42
CA ASP A 38 -0.18 -17.79 5.14
C ASP A 38 -1.19 -17.54 4.01
N GLU A 39 -2.47 -17.33 4.33
CA GLU A 39 -3.51 -17.00 3.35
C GLU A 39 -3.63 -15.50 3.05
N LYS A 40 -3.11 -14.59 3.89
CA LYS A 40 -3.31 -13.15 3.72
C LYS A 40 -2.87 -12.66 2.34
N VAL A 41 -1.72 -13.11 1.85
CA VAL A 41 -1.21 -12.76 0.51
C VAL A 41 -2.21 -13.15 -0.59
N LYS A 42 -2.87 -14.32 -0.47
CA LYS A 42 -3.90 -14.77 -1.40
C LYS A 42 -5.11 -13.85 -1.41
N TRP A 43 -5.59 -13.44 -0.22
CA TRP A 43 -6.71 -12.50 -0.08
C TRP A 43 -6.40 -11.14 -0.69
N VAL A 44 -5.21 -10.60 -0.42
CA VAL A 44 -4.71 -9.35 -1.01
C VAL A 44 -4.65 -9.45 -2.54
N ARG A 45 -4.11 -10.56 -3.09
CA ARG A 45 -4.05 -10.76 -4.55
C ARG A 45 -5.42 -10.83 -5.20
N ILE A 46 -6.38 -11.54 -4.60
CA ILE A 46 -7.76 -11.63 -5.10
C ILE A 46 -8.39 -10.24 -5.11
N HIS A 47 -8.24 -9.48 -4.02
CA HIS A 47 -8.75 -8.13 -3.90
C HIS A 47 -8.24 -7.23 -5.04
N PHE A 48 -6.92 -7.10 -5.20
CA PHE A 48 -6.32 -6.26 -6.23
C PHE A 48 -6.62 -6.76 -7.66
N ASN A 49 -6.73 -8.07 -7.88
CA ASN A 49 -7.18 -8.62 -9.15
C ASN A 49 -8.60 -8.16 -9.53
N THR A 50 -9.48 -8.05 -8.55
CA THR A 50 -10.87 -7.61 -8.77
C THR A 50 -10.93 -6.15 -9.18
N VAL A 51 -10.13 -5.29 -8.57
CA VAL A 51 -10.18 -3.84 -8.82
C VAL A 51 -9.23 -3.36 -9.92
N ALA A 52 -8.25 -4.17 -10.37
CA ALA A 52 -7.13 -3.77 -11.22
C ALA A 52 -7.52 -2.90 -12.43
N ARG A 53 -8.54 -3.31 -13.19
CA ARG A 53 -8.96 -2.59 -14.42
C ARG A 53 -9.48 -1.17 -14.17
N LYS A 54 -10.06 -0.93 -13.00
CA LYS A 54 -10.69 0.35 -12.62
C LYS A 54 -9.94 1.03 -11.48
N TYR A 55 -8.78 0.49 -11.08
CA TYR A 55 -8.03 0.93 -9.91
C TYR A 55 -7.68 2.42 -9.97
N ASP A 56 -7.06 2.87 -11.05
CA ASP A 56 -6.65 4.28 -11.20
C ASP A 56 -7.85 5.22 -11.28
N LEU A 57 -8.92 4.82 -12.00
CA LEU A 57 -10.16 5.58 -12.06
C LEU A 57 -10.78 5.76 -10.67
N MET A 58 -10.87 4.65 -9.91
CA MET A 58 -11.46 4.69 -8.57
C MET A 58 -10.60 5.50 -7.59
N ASN A 59 -9.27 5.37 -7.64
CA ASN A 59 -8.40 6.20 -6.82
C ASN A 59 -8.59 7.69 -7.12
N THR A 60 -8.74 8.05 -8.39
CA THR A 60 -8.98 9.43 -8.80
C THR A 60 -10.35 9.92 -8.31
N LEU A 61 -11.40 9.13 -8.48
CA LEU A 61 -12.76 9.49 -8.02
C LEU A 61 -12.81 9.59 -6.49
N LEU A 62 -12.35 8.57 -5.77
CA LEU A 62 -12.42 8.51 -4.31
C LEU A 62 -11.51 9.51 -3.61
N SER A 63 -10.48 9.99 -4.25
CA SER A 63 -9.62 11.05 -3.71
C SER A 63 -9.88 12.43 -4.31
N PHE A 64 -10.89 12.58 -5.20
CA PHE A 64 -11.10 13.81 -5.98
C PHE A 64 -9.82 14.27 -6.70
N GLY A 65 -8.99 13.29 -7.16
CA GLY A 65 -7.70 13.54 -7.82
C GLY A 65 -6.55 13.98 -6.89
N ILE A 66 -6.79 14.20 -5.60
CA ILE A 66 -5.77 14.71 -4.65
C ILE A 66 -4.60 13.73 -4.52
N HIS A 67 -4.80 12.41 -4.70
CA HIS A 67 -3.72 11.42 -4.64
C HIS A 67 -2.59 11.70 -5.64
N HIS A 68 -2.89 12.32 -6.79
CA HIS A 68 -1.86 12.72 -7.75
C HIS A 68 -0.95 13.83 -7.18
N ILE A 69 -1.53 14.76 -6.41
CA ILE A 69 -0.78 15.81 -5.73
C ILE A 69 0.12 15.20 -4.66
N TRP A 70 -0.42 14.29 -3.84
CA TRP A 70 0.36 13.61 -2.80
C TRP A 70 1.57 12.87 -3.37
N LYS A 71 1.39 12.11 -4.46
CA LYS A 71 2.48 11.39 -5.15
C LYS A 71 3.56 12.34 -5.68
N ARG A 72 3.16 13.46 -6.31
CA ARG A 72 4.12 14.49 -6.78
C ARG A 72 4.88 15.15 -5.62
N VAL A 73 4.20 15.46 -4.51
CA VAL A 73 4.84 16.01 -3.31
C VAL A 73 5.85 15.02 -2.75
N ALA A 74 5.49 13.73 -2.65
CA ALA A 74 6.36 12.67 -2.14
C ALA A 74 7.64 12.55 -2.97
N ILE A 75 7.54 12.49 -4.30
CA ILE A 75 8.71 12.44 -5.19
C ILE A 75 9.57 13.71 -5.07
N ARG A 76 8.96 14.90 -4.98
CA ARG A 76 9.74 16.15 -4.80
C ARG A 76 10.51 16.18 -3.48
N MET A 77 9.93 15.62 -2.40
CA MET A 77 10.60 15.57 -1.09
C MET A 77 11.83 14.68 -1.10
N LEU A 78 11.88 13.64 -1.92
CA LEU A 78 13.03 12.75 -2.06
C LEU A 78 14.24 13.39 -2.71
N LYS A 79 14.04 14.43 -3.54
CA LYS A 79 15.12 15.08 -4.32
C LYS A 79 15.94 14.03 -5.09
N LEU A 80 15.27 13.28 -5.97
CA LEU A 80 15.92 12.30 -6.84
C LEU A 80 16.95 12.96 -7.74
N ASN A 81 18.08 12.29 -7.96
CA ASN A 81 19.13 12.73 -8.87
C ASN A 81 18.98 12.03 -10.23
N VAL A 82 19.44 12.70 -11.28
CA VAL A 82 19.58 12.07 -12.60
C VAL A 82 20.57 10.91 -12.47
N GLY A 83 20.19 9.74 -12.97
CA GLY A 83 21.00 8.53 -12.88
C GLY A 83 20.71 7.63 -11.67
N ASP A 84 19.89 8.06 -10.69
CA ASP A 84 19.53 7.22 -9.55
C ASP A 84 18.87 5.89 -9.98
N TRP A 85 19.19 4.83 -9.26
CA TRP A 85 18.52 3.54 -9.34
C TRP A 85 17.43 3.45 -8.26
N VAL A 86 16.20 3.33 -8.70
CA VAL A 86 15.01 3.39 -7.84
C VAL A 86 14.30 2.04 -7.83
N ILE A 87 13.84 1.58 -6.67
CA ILE A 87 12.89 0.48 -6.54
C ILE A 87 11.56 1.02 -6.02
N ASP A 88 10.46 0.76 -6.73
CA ASP A 88 9.08 1.09 -6.34
C ASP A 88 8.42 -0.19 -5.83
N VAL A 89 8.44 -0.39 -4.52
CA VAL A 89 7.97 -1.60 -3.84
C VAL A 89 6.46 -1.50 -3.66
N CYS A 90 5.74 -2.57 -4.00
CA CYS A 90 4.29 -2.58 -4.15
C CYS A 90 3.83 -1.53 -5.18
N GLY A 91 4.57 -1.40 -6.29
CA GLY A 91 4.40 -0.34 -7.28
C GLY A 91 3.06 -0.38 -8.05
N GLY A 92 2.36 -1.50 -8.04
CA GLY A 92 1.00 -1.66 -8.56
C GLY A 92 0.88 -1.25 -10.03
N THR A 93 0.10 -0.19 -10.31
CA THR A 93 -0.09 0.38 -11.65
C THR A 93 0.97 1.41 -12.05
N GLY A 94 2.00 1.62 -11.21
CA GLY A 94 3.23 2.34 -11.57
C GLY A 94 3.17 3.86 -11.55
N ASP A 95 2.22 4.48 -10.89
CA ASP A 95 2.12 5.95 -10.85
C ASP A 95 3.38 6.60 -10.23
N LEU A 96 3.94 6.04 -9.14
CA LEU A 96 5.18 6.51 -8.54
C LEU A 96 6.38 6.17 -9.42
N SER A 97 6.40 4.97 -10.03
CA SER A 97 7.43 4.56 -10.99
C SER A 97 7.55 5.54 -12.15
N VAL A 98 6.42 6.00 -12.72
CA VAL A 98 6.41 7.00 -13.80
C VAL A 98 6.98 8.33 -13.33
N LEU A 99 6.58 8.82 -12.17
CA LEU A 99 7.09 10.08 -11.61
C LEU A 99 8.60 9.98 -11.29
N ALA A 100 9.05 8.84 -10.76
CA ALA A 100 10.45 8.60 -10.50
C ALA A 100 11.27 8.53 -11.80
N ALA A 101 10.80 7.81 -12.82
CA ALA A 101 11.46 7.69 -14.12
C ALA A 101 11.62 9.05 -14.81
N GLN A 102 10.63 9.93 -14.68
CA GLN A 102 10.75 11.32 -15.16
C GLN A 102 11.85 12.11 -14.44
N ALA A 103 12.02 11.87 -13.14
CA ALA A 103 12.99 12.57 -12.32
C ALA A 103 14.44 12.07 -12.53
N VAL A 104 14.63 10.74 -12.64
CA VAL A 104 15.98 10.14 -12.79
C VAL A 104 16.51 10.20 -14.23
N GLY A 105 15.64 10.47 -15.21
CA GLY A 105 16.01 10.60 -16.61
C GLY A 105 16.43 9.28 -17.28
N SER A 106 16.97 9.37 -18.50
CA SER A 106 17.33 8.21 -19.33
C SER A 106 18.56 7.43 -18.81
N SER A 107 19.42 8.04 -18.01
CA SER A 107 20.56 7.39 -17.36
C SER A 107 20.20 6.66 -16.08
N GLY A 108 19.04 6.98 -15.46
CA GLY A 108 18.53 6.29 -14.29
C GLY A 108 17.79 5.01 -14.62
N ARG A 109 17.41 4.28 -13.59
CA ARG A 109 16.60 3.05 -13.72
C ARG A 109 15.55 3.01 -12.61
N VAL A 110 14.34 2.55 -12.95
CA VAL A 110 13.26 2.32 -12.00
C VAL A 110 12.81 0.86 -12.10
N VAL A 111 12.85 0.15 -11.00
CA VAL A 111 12.28 -1.19 -10.90
C VAL A 111 10.91 -1.08 -10.23
N LEU A 112 9.84 -1.31 -10.98
CA LEU A 112 8.51 -1.53 -10.42
C LEU A 112 8.45 -2.97 -9.91
N TYR A 113 8.36 -3.13 -8.59
CA TYR A 113 8.36 -4.41 -7.90
C TYR A 113 7.02 -4.64 -7.21
N ASP A 114 6.28 -5.66 -7.65
CA ASP A 114 4.96 -5.96 -7.09
C ASP A 114 4.66 -7.46 -7.13
N ILE A 115 3.89 -7.96 -6.17
CA ILE A 115 3.45 -9.35 -6.13
C ILE A 115 2.29 -9.60 -7.11
N ASN A 116 1.56 -8.58 -7.52
CA ASN A 116 0.35 -8.67 -8.34
C ASN A 116 0.64 -8.38 -9.82
N ARG A 117 0.80 -9.46 -10.59
CA ARG A 117 1.05 -9.38 -12.04
C ARG A 117 0.00 -8.56 -12.78
N LYS A 118 -1.29 -8.70 -12.44
CA LYS A 118 -2.38 -8.01 -13.15
C LYS A 118 -2.32 -6.49 -12.96
N MET A 119 -1.93 -6.03 -11.78
CA MET A 119 -1.69 -4.60 -11.52
C MET A 119 -0.53 -4.08 -12.35
N MET A 120 0.60 -4.81 -12.41
CA MET A 120 1.76 -4.45 -13.23
C MET A 120 1.41 -4.41 -14.73
N GLU A 121 0.58 -5.34 -15.23
CA GLU A 121 0.12 -5.35 -16.63
C GLU A 121 -0.68 -4.08 -16.97
N MET A 122 -1.54 -3.60 -16.06
CA MET A 122 -2.23 -2.32 -16.23
C MET A 122 -1.25 -1.14 -16.27
N GLY A 123 -0.23 -1.15 -15.41
CA GLY A 123 0.82 -0.14 -15.39
C GLY A 123 1.65 -0.14 -16.67
N ARG A 124 2.03 -1.31 -17.17
CA ARG A 124 2.80 -1.47 -18.41
C ARG A 124 2.09 -0.84 -19.61
N GLN A 125 0.77 -1.06 -19.73
CA GLN A 125 -0.01 -0.47 -20.83
C GLN A 125 0.03 1.07 -20.87
N LYS A 126 0.22 1.73 -19.71
CA LYS A 126 0.40 3.18 -19.64
C LYS A 126 1.78 3.63 -20.12
N VAL A 127 2.80 2.84 -19.85
CA VAL A 127 4.21 3.18 -20.08
C VAL A 127 4.71 2.78 -21.47
N ASP A 128 4.20 1.67 -22.05
CA ASP A 128 4.68 1.09 -23.32
C ASP A 128 4.64 2.07 -24.51
N ARG A 129 3.78 3.09 -24.43
CA ARG A 129 3.64 4.15 -25.46
C ARG A 129 4.39 5.44 -25.11
N SER A 130 5.19 5.43 -24.04
CA SER A 130 5.91 6.59 -23.56
C SER A 130 7.43 6.40 -23.71
N PRO A 131 8.21 7.48 -23.77
CA PRO A 131 9.68 7.38 -23.77
C PRO A 131 10.26 6.80 -22.48
N LEU A 132 9.46 6.62 -21.43
CA LEU A 132 9.88 6.06 -20.14
C LEU A 132 9.99 4.53 -20.18
N LYS A 133 9.57 3.87 -21.26
CA LYS A 133 9.58 2.43 -21.42
C LYS A 133 10.96 1.80 -21.15
N GLU A 134 12.01 2.45 -21.59
CA GLU A 134 13.39 1.95 -21.41
C GLU A 134 13.94 2.20 -19.99
N THR A 135 13.31 3.12 -19.23
CA THR A 135 13.74 3.46 -17.87
C THR A 135 13.07 2.56 -16.80
N ILE A 136 11.86 2.02 -17.09
CA ILE A 136 11.08 1.25 -16.12
C ILE A 136 11.14 -0.25 -16.43
N THR A 137 11.63 -1.03 -15.46
CA THR A 137 11.65 -2.50 -15.52
C THR A 137 10.61 -3.07 -14.56
N TYR A 138 9.85 -4.08 -14.97
CA TYR A 138 8.80 -4.72 -14.17
C TYR A 138 9.31 -6.05 -13.61
N VAL A 139 9.29 -6.22 -12.31
CA VAL A 139 9.71 -7.43 -11.61
C VAL A 139 8.60 -7.89 -10.67
N GLN A 140 8.14 -9.12 -10.85
CA GLN A 140 7.17 -9.73 -9.95
C GLN A 140 7.88 -10.35 -8.76
N GLY A 141 7.51 -9.96 -7.52
CA GLY A 141 8.09 -10.52 -6.31
C GLY A 141 7.37 -10.10 -5.04
N ASN A 142 7.75 -10.74 -3.93
CA ASN A 142 7.22 -10.45 -2.60
C ASN A 142 8.08 -9.39 -1.91
N ALA A 143 7.47 -8.32 -1.42
CA ALA A 143 8.14 -7.23 -0.71
C ALA A 143 8.76 -7.68 0.65
N GLU A 144 8.28 -8.77 1.22
CA GLU A 144 8.82 -9.38 2.43
C GLU A 144 10.04 -10.29 2.17
N LEU A 145 10.39 -10.50 0.88
CA LEU A 145 11.56 -11.24 0.43
C LEU A 145 11.98 -10.73 -0.95
N ILE A 146 12.66 -9.59 -0.98
CA ILE A 146 13.03 -8.92 -2.22
C ILE A 146 14.16 -9.68 -2.94
N SER A 147 13.91 -10.13 -4.18
CA SER A 147 14.80 -10.96 -4.98
C SER A 147 15.97 -10.20 -5.64
N PHE A 148 16.45 -9.15 -4.99
CA PHE A 148 17.65 -8.41 -5.36
C PHE A 148 18.74 -8.56 -4.29
N SER A 149 20.00 -8.49 -4.71
CA SER A 149 21.13 -8.40 -3.80
C SER A 149 21.04 -7.13 -2.95
N GLY A 150 21.68 -7.12 -1.79
CA GLY A 150 21.79 -5.92 -0.96
C GLY A 150 22.53 -4.79 -1.67
N GLN A 151 22.33 -3.57 -1.19
CA GLN A 151 23.04 -2.35 -1.60
C GLN A 151 23.00 -2.06 -3.11
N ARG A 152 21.81 -2.19 -3.70
CA ARG A 152 21.64 -2.02 -5.14
C ARG A 152 20.99 -0.69 -5.54
N PHE A 153 20.10 -0.16 -4.73
CA PHE A 153 19.28 0.98 -5.06
C PHE A 153 19.68 2.23 -4.28
N ASP A 154 19.63 3.37 -4.95
CA ASP A 154 19.85 4.69 -4.32
C ASP A 154 18.60 5.14 -3.57
N VAL A 155 17.41 4.75 -4.08
CA VAL A 155 16.12 5.13 -3.49
C VAL A 155 15.13 3.98 -3.55
N ALA A 156 14.36 3.83 -2.48
CA ALA A 156 13.18 2.97 -2.42
C ALA A 156 11.92 3.80 -2.22
N LEU A 157 10.88 3.47 -2.96
CA LEU A 157 9.54 4.03 -2.87
C LEU A 157 8.59 2.94 -2.40
N VAL A 158 7.63 3.31 -1.57
CA VAL A 158 6.42 2.50 -1.35
C VAL A 158 5.23 3.43 -1.20
N GLY A 159 4.22 3.28 -2.06
CA GLY A 159 3.04 4.12 -2.04
C GLY A 159 1.74 3.33 -1.92
N PHE A 160 1.02 3.51 -0.81
CA PHE A 160 -0.27 2.89 -0.53
C PHE A 160 -0.26 1.35 -0.57
N GLY A 161 0.92 0.74 -0.35
CA GLY A 161 1.14 -0.69 -0.49
C GLY A 161 1.50 -1.40 0.81
N ILE A 162 2.28 -0.75 1.68
CA ILE A 162 2.90 -1.40 2.85
C ILE A 162 1.88 -1.98 3.85
N ARG A 163 0.71 -1.36 4.00
CA ARG A 163 -0.37 -1.83 4.88
C ARG A 163 -0.95 -3.20 4.48
N ASN A 164 -0.70 -3.63 3.24
CA ASN A 164 -1.18 -4.91 2.71
C ASN A 164 -0.23 -6.08 2.99
N LEU A 165 1.00 -5.82 3.42
CA LEU A 165 1.95 -6.85 3.78
C LEU A 165 1.46 -7.64 5.00
N THR A 166 1.87 -8.89 5.06
CA THR A 166 1.63 -9.74 6.23
C THR A 166 2.55 -9.35 7.36
N HIS A 167 3.84 -9.19 7.03
CA HIS A 167 4.91 -8.80 7.94
C HIS A 167 5.54 -7.48 7.48
N MET A 168 4.93 -6.37 7.89
CA MET A 168 5.36 -5.04 7.46
C MET A 168 6.82 -4.73 7.84
N GLU A 169 7.25 -5.14 9.01
CA GLU A 169 8.63 -4.94 9.46
C GLU A 169 9.63 -5.71 8.58
N GLU A 170 9.31 -6.95 8.18
CA GLU A 170 10.14 -7.70 7.25
C GLU A 170 10.24 -6.99 5.90
N GLY A 171 9.13 -6.45 5.41
CA GLY A 171 9.13 -5.62 4.20
C GLY A 171 10.07 -4.42 4.32
N PHE A 172 10.06 -3.71 5.45
CA PHE A 172 10.99 -2.59 5.67
C PHE A 172 12.44 -3.04 5.84
N ARG A 173 12.72 -4.18 6.52
CA ARG A 173 14.08 -4.74 6.60
C ARG A 173 14.62 -5.12 5.21
N GLU A 174 13.79 -5.69 4.35
CA GLU A 174 14.15 -6.03 2.98
C GLU A 174 14.40 -4.77 2.13
N ILE A 175 13.56 -3.74 2.27
CA ILE A 175 13.79 -2.45 1.62
C ILE A 175 15.11 -1.83 2.11
N HIS A 176 15.35 -1.84 3.42
CA HIS A 176 16.63 -1.39 3.98
C HIS A 176 17.81 -2.17 3.41
N ARG A 177 17.72 -3.50 3.34
CA ARG A 177 18.79 -4.36 2.83
C ARG A 177 19.19 -4.05 1.39
N VAL A 178 18.21 -3.75 0.52
CA VAL A 178 18.48 -3.51 -0.90
C VAL A 178 18.90 -2.08 -1.21
N LEU A 179 18.71 -1.13 -0.29
CA LEU A 179 19.24 0.22 -0.43
C LEU A 179 20.77 0.24 -0.24
N LYS A 180 21.45 1.12 -0.93
CA LYS A 180 22.87 1.44 -0.69
C LYS A 180 23.04 2.20 0.64
N PRO A 181 24.23 2.21 1.26
CA PRO A 181 24.55 3.18 2.30
C PRO A 181 24.29 4.61 1.80
N GLY A 182 23.63 5.44 2.61
CA GLY A 182 23.14 6.76 2.20
C GLY A 182 21.87 6.73 1.36
N GLY A 183 21.35 5.55 1.01
CA GLY A 183 20.12 5.39 0.25
C GLY A 183 18.87 5.85 1.02
N LYS A 184 17.87 6.30 0.30
CA LYS A 184 16.67 6.94 0.87
C LYS A 184 15.44 6.05 0.71
N LEU A 185 14.61 6.00 1.74
CA LEU A 185 13.25 5.46 1.69
C LEU A 185 12.23 6.59 1.66
N MET A 186 11.20 6.44 0.83
CA MET A 186 9.94 7.19 0.93
C MET A 186 8.76 6.21 1.05
N CYS A 187 8.00 6.36 2.14
CA CYS A 187 6.75 5.65 2.35
C CYS A 187 5.59 6.67 2.36
N LEU A 188 4.73 6.60 1.34
CA LEU A 188 3.48 7.36 1.27
C LEU A 188 2.32 6.43 1.61
N GLU A 189 1.62 6.68 2.71
CA GLU A 189 0.52 5.81 3.13
C GLU A 189 -0.66 6.61 3.70
N PHE A 190 -1.83 5.97 3.69
CA PHE A 190 -3.01 6.53 4.34
C PHE A 190 -2.88 6.52 5.85
N SER A 191 -3.53 7.48 6.49
CA SER A 191 -3.64 7.59 7.94
C SER A 191 -4.99 8.20 8.33
N LYS A 192 -5.15 8.48 9.62
CA LYS A 192 -6.40 8.99 10.19
C LYS A 192 -6.36 10.51 10.25
N PRO A 193 -7.43 11.21 9.83
CA PRO A 193 -7.51 12.67 9.96
C PRO A 193 -7.28 13.12 11.40
N THR A 194 -6.58 14.25 11.57
CA THR A 194 -6.22 14.77 12.88
C THR A 194 -7.34 15.58 13.54
N ALA A 195 -8.04 16.44 12.77
CA ALA A 195 -9.13 17.26 13.29
C ALA A 195 -10.40 16.40 13.51
N PRO A 196 -11.04 16.46 14.70
CA PRO A 196 -12.17 15.59 15.05
C PRO A 196 -13.36 15.68 14.08
N LEU A 197 -13.78 16.91 13.71
CA LEU A 197 -14.88 17.12 12.77
C LEU A 197 -14.55 16.54 11.39
N PHE A 198 -13.32 16.77 10.91
CA PHE A 198 -12.89 16.26 9.62
C PHE A 198 -12.77 14.73 9.63
N ARG A 199 -12.37 14.14 10.75
CA ARG A 199 -12.37 12.69 10.96
C ARG A 199 -13.76 12.10 10.85
N TRP A 200 -14.75 12.71 11.51
CA TRP A 200 -16.14 12.28 11.45
C TRP A 200 -16.69 12.33 10.00
N LEU A 201 -16.45 13.43 9.28
CA LEU A 201 -16.83 13.55 7.86
C LEU A 201 -16.14 12.50 6.98
N TYR A 202 -14.86 12.27 7.21
CA TYR A 202 -14.08 11.26 6.47
C TYR A 202 -14.57 9.84 6.78
N ASP A 203 -14.97 9.55 8.02
CA ASP A 203 -15.56 8.27 8.39
C ASP A 203 -16.89 8.04 7.70
N MET A 204 -17.78 9.03 7.73
CA MET A 204 -19.04 9.00 6.97
C MET A 204 -18.77 8.70 5.48
N TYR A 205 -17.86 9.44 4.87
CA TYR A 205 -17.49 9.27 3.47
C TYR A 205 -16.92 7.86 3.21
N SER A 206 -15.96 7.43 4.02
CA SER A 206 -15.21 6.20 3.78
C SER A 206 -16.01 4.92 4.03
N PHE A 207 -16.96 4.92 4.99
CA PHE A 207 -17.75 3.73 5.32
C PHE A 207 -19.10 3.65 4.59
N TYR A 208 -19.63 4.78 4.09
CA TYR A 208 -20.93 4.77 3.43
C TYR A 208 -20.84 5.11 1.94
N ILE A 209 -20.09 6.15 1.55
CA ILE A 209 -20.05 6.62 0.16
C ILE A 209 -19.08 5.79 -0.69
N MET A 210 -17.86 5.54 -0.21
CA MET A 210 -16.87 4.74 -0.96
C MET A 210 -17.36 3.35 -1.34
N PRO A 211 -17.99 2.56 -0.43
CA PRO A 211 -18.50 1.23 -0.79
C PRO A 211 -19.65 1.27 -1.79
N CYS A 212 -20.54 2.28 -1.72
CA CYS A 212 -21.60 2.47 -2.72
C CYS A 212 -21.05 2.76 -4.10
N LEU A 213 -20.05 3.65 -4.20
CA LEU A 213 -19.36 3.93 -5.45
C LEU A 213 -18.61 2.70 -5.97
N GLY A 214 -18.01 1.93 -5.08
CA GLY A 214 -17.34 0.67 -5.42
C GLY A 214 -18.28 -0.36 -6.02
N GLU A 215 -19.47 -0.50 -5.47
CA GLU A 215 -20.51 -1.37 -6.00
C GLU A 215 -21.00 -0.90 -7.39
N LEU A 216 -21.31 0.37 -7.52
CA LEU A 216 -21.81 0.96 -8.76
C LEU A 216 -20.80 0.87 -9.91
N ILE A 217 -19.52 1.16 -9.64
CA ILE A 217 -18.50 1.29 -10.69
C ILE A 217 -17.78 -0.04 -10.94
N VAL A 218 -17.41 -0.76 -9.87
CA VAL A 218 -16.56 -1.97 -9.95
C VAL A 218 -17.39 -3.25 -9.81
N GLY A 219 -18.61 -3.15 -9.25
CA GLY A 219 -19.45 -4.31 -8.94
C GLY A 219 -19.01 -5.04 -7.66
N SER A 220 -18.33 -4.36 -6.75
CA SER A 220 -17.84 -4.98 -5.52
C SER A 220 -17.82 -4.00 -4.35
N LYS A 221 -18.86 -4.01 -3.54
CA LYS A 221 -18.93 -3.27 -2.28
C LYS A 221 -17.85 -3.73 -1.29
N GLN A 222 -17.61 -5.03 -1.25
CA GLN A 222 -16.64 -5.62 -0.32
C GLN A 222 -15.20 -5.14 -0.57
N ALA A 223 -14.82 -4.93 -1.84
CA ALA A 223 -13.50 -4.43 -2.17
C ALA A 223 -13.25 -3.02 -1.61
N TYR A 224 -14.29 -2.21 -1.50
CA TYR A 224 -14.18 -0.83 -0.99
C TYR A 224 -14.49 -0.68 0.50
N ASN A 225 -14.96 -1.73 1.19
CA ASN A 225 -14.94 -1.82 2.65
C ASN A 225 -13.52 -2.09 3.17
N TYR A 226 -12.73 -2.88 2.44
CA TYR A 226 -11.35 -3.21 2.81
C TYR A 226 -10.47 -1.97 3.01
N LEU A 227 -10.61 -0.96 2.16
CA LEU A 227 -9.76 0.24 2.22
C LEU A 227 -9.89 0.99 3.56
N PRO A 228 -11.07 1.47 4.00
CA PRO A 228 -11.20 2.14 5.29
C PRO A 228 -10.87 1.24 6.49
N GLU A 229 -11.18 -0.06 6.42
CA GLU A 229 -10.85 -1.02 7.47
C GLU A 229 -9.34 -1.18 7.63
N SER A 230 -8.60 -1.36 6.53
CA SER A 230 -7.14 -1.50 6.55
C SER A 230 -6.44 -0.22 7.06
N ILE A 231 -6.97 0.95 6.72
CA ILE A 231 -6.46 2.24 7.23
C ILE A 231 -6.67 2.35 8.75
N ARG A 232 -7.78 1.85 9.28
CA ARG A 232 -8.06 1.92 10.74
C ARG A 232 -7.14 1.02 11.56
N LEU A 233 -6.67 -0.08 10.98
CA LEU A 233 -5.74 -1.02 11.62
C LEU A 233 -4.27 -0.64 11.38
N PHE A 234 -4.00 0.30 10.47
CA PHE A 234 -2.64 0.72 10.17
C PHE A 234 -2.06 1.60 11.29
N PRO A 235 -0.76 1.51 11.59
CA PRO A 235 -0.09 2.31 12.59
C PRO A 235 -0.30 3.82 12.42
N SER A 236 -0.26 4.55 13.51
CA SER A 236 -0.17 6.02 13.48
C SER A 236 1.16 6.48 12.84
N PRO A 237 1.29 7.73 12.43
CA PRO A 237 2.54 8.23 11.88
C PRO A 237 3.72 8.08 12.84
N GLU A 238 3.49 8.27 14.12
CA GLU A 238 4.48 8.13 15.18
C GLU A 238 4.92 6.67 15.37
N GLU A 239 3.97 5.73 15.38
CA GLU A 239 4.24 4.29 15.45
C GLU A 239 4.97 3.79 14.20
N LEU A 240 4.60 4.29 13.00
CA LEU A 240 5.29 3.92 11.77
C LEU A 240 6.73 4.45 11.75
N SER A 241 6.98 5.66 12.29
CA SER A 241 8.34 6.17 12.45
C SER A 241 9.19 5.26 13.35
N ALA A 242 8.65 4.83 14.48
CA ALA A 242 9.34 3.89 15.37
C ALA A 242 9.61 2.53 14.70
N ILE A 243 8.67 2.02 13.89
CA ILE A 243 8.87 0.80 13.11
C ILE A 243 10.03 0.97 12.10
N LEU A 244 10.10 2.11 11.41
CA LEU A 244 11.18 2.39 10.47
C LEU A 244 12.54 2.44 11.19
N GLU A 245 12.63 3.14 12.33
CA GLU A 245 13.84 3.19 13.15
C GLU A 245 14.27 1.79 13.63
N ASN A 246 13.32 0.99 14.14
CA ASN A 246 13.58 -0.38 14.58
C ASN A 246 13.97 -1.34 13.43
N THR A 247 13.69 -0.98 12.18
CA THR A 247 14.09 -1.75 10.99
C THR A 247 15.39 -1.25 10.35
N GLY A 248 16.09 -0.30 11.00
CA GLY A 248 17.43 0.15 10.66
C GLY A 248 17.50 1.50 9.94
N PHE A 249 16.37 2.15 9.68
CA PHE A 249 16.39 3.49 9.08
C PHE A 249 16.75 4.55 10.11
N SER A 250 17.59 5.48 9.70
CA SER A 250 17.96 6.69 10.46
C SER A 250 17.28 7.92 9.87
N GLN A 251 17.39 9.06 10.57
CA GLN A 251 16.84 10.36 10.17
C GLN A 251 15.38 10.30 9.75
N VAL A 252 14.59 9.45 10.45
CA VAL A 252 13.19 9.26 10.13
C VAL A 252 12.40 10.54 10.42
N THR A 253 11.70 11.02 9.40
CA THR A 253 10.81 12.18 9.48
C THR A 253 9.50 11.88 8.77
N TYR A 254 8.44 12.59 9.14
CA TYR A 254 7.18 12.46 8.42
C TYR A 254 6.48 13.80 8.19
N ARG A 255 5.65 13.84 7.16
CA ARG A 255 4.80 15.00 6.82
C ARG A 255 3.36 14.56 6.57
N LYS A 256 2.44 15.12 7.34
CA LYS A 256 1.00 14.94 7.16
C LYS A 256 0.49 15.78 5.97
N LEU A 257 -0.34 15.18 5.13
CA LEU A 257 -0.99 15.81 3.98
C LEU A 257 -2.51 15.77 4.18
N THR A 258 -3.22 16.79 3.70
CA THR A 258 -4.68 16.87 3.73
C THR A 258 -5.24 16.48 5.11
N ASN A 259 -4.90 17.25 6.13
CA ASN A 259 -5.31 16.99 7.51
C ASN A 259 -4.94 15.59 8.04
N GLY A 260 -3.89 14.95 7.52
CA GLY A 260 -3.43 13.65 7.95
C GLY A 260 -4.08 12.45 7.25
N ILE A 261 -4.91 12.64 6.21
CA ILE A 261 -5.46 11.53 5.41
C ILE A 261 -4.35 10.72 4.76
N ALA A 262 -3.29 11.39 4.30
CA ALA A 262 -2.08 10.75 3.81
C ALA A 262 -0.86 11.28 4.55
N VAL A 263 0.15 10.45 4.71
CA VAL A 263 1.39 10.78 5.38
C VAL A 263 2.56 10.28 4.54
N ILE A 264 3.57 11.14 4.37
CA ILE A 264 4.85 10.77 3.77
C ILE A 264 5.86 10.58 4.90
N HIS A 265 6.45 9.39 4.99
CA HIS A 265 7.64 9.15 5.82
C HIS A 265 8.86 9.11 4.92
N LEU A 266 9.95 9.68 5.41
CA LEU A 266 11.28 9.59 4.82
C LEU A 266 12.22 8.97 5.84
N GLY A 267 13.13 8.15 5.38
CA GLY A 267 14.21 7.56 6.19
C GLY A 267 15.44 7.36 5.34
N MET A 268 16.59 7.19 5.98
CA MET A 268 17.86 6.91 5.32
C MET A 268 18.45 5.60 5.84
N ARG A 269 19.13 4.89 4.96
CA ARG A 269 20.04 3.83 5.35
C ARG A 269 21.43 4.43 5.59
N GLU A 270 21.97 4.27 6.80
CA GLU A 270 23.38 4.58 7.10
C GLU A 270 24.34 3.54 6.56
#